data_23eb804a211e264723d8365e49e9dc29
#
_entry.id   23eb804a211e264723d8365e49e9dc29
#
_cell.length_a   1.000
_cell.length_b   1.000
_cell.length_c   1.000
_cell.angle_alpha   90.00
_cell.angle_beta   90.00
_cell.angle_gamma   90.00
#
_symmetry.space_group_name_H-M   'P 1'
#
loop_
_entity.id
_entity.type
_entity.pdbx_description
1 polymer ?
#
loop_
_entity_poly.entity_id
_entity_poly.type
_entity_poly.pdbx_seq_one_letter_code
_entity_poly.pdbx_strand_id
1 'polypeptide(L)'
;KELDEELWKLGVPAKTKHNEVAPCQHELAPIFDTTNVAIDHNLLTMEMMKKIAPKYGLVCLQHEKPFEGVNGSGKHNNWSLSTTEENLLDPGDTPMENLQFLVFLAAVIKAVDEYADLLRTSVATPGNDHRLGANEAPPAIISIFVGEELEAVIDAIASDSPYAGPVKMKMDLGVDVLPKFSKDTTDRNRTSPFAFTGNKFEFRMPGSAQNLSDCDTILNTAVAKELKGYARSEERRV
;
A
#
# COMPACT_ATOMS: atom_id res chain seq x y z
N LYS A 1 -0.07 -20.43 -15.91
CA LYS A 1 0.97 -20.56 -16.93
C LYS A 1 0.57 -19.78 -18.19
N GLU A 2 -0.54 -20.13 -18.90
CA GLU A 2 -0.97 -19.41 -20.10
C GLU A 2 -1.16 -17.91 -19.84
N LEU A 3 -1.76 -17.52 -18.71
CA LEU A 3 -1.91 -16.12 -18.33
C LEU A 3 -0.57 -15.37 -18.30
N ASP A 4 0.47 -15.98 -17.75
CA ASP A 4 1.80 -15.37 -17.69
C ASP A 4 2.39 -15.16 -19.07
N GLU A 5 2.28 -16.20 -19.91
CA GLU A 5 2.83 -16.16 -21.28
C GLU A 5 2.15 -15.05 -22.10
N GLU A 6 0.83 -14.87 -21.93
CA GLU A 6 0.11 -13.81 -22.61
C GLU A 6 0.42 -12.43 -22.03
N LEU A 7 0.56 -12.31 -20.70
CA LEU A 7 0.96 -11.06 -20.05
C LEU A 7 2.38 -10.64 -20.45
N TRP A 8 3.32 -11.58 -20.55
CA TRP A 8 4.69 -11.27 -21.00
C TRP A 8 4.73 -10.78 -22.44
N LYS A 9 3.91 -11.33 -23.33
CA LYS A 9 3.77 -10.83 -24.72
C LYS A 9 3.27 -9.39 -24.76
N LEU A 10 2.48 -8.98 -23.77
CA LEU A 10 1.96 -7.61 -23.60
C LEU A 10 2.91 -6.70 -22.83
N GLY A 11 4.07 -7.19 -22.40
CA GLY A 11 5.03 -6.42 -21.62
C GLY A 11 4.69 -6.31 -20.14
N VAL A 12 3.72 -7.07 -19.63
CA VAL A 12 3.34 -7.06 -18.21
C VAL A 12 4.20 -8.06 -17.42
N PRO A 13 5.14 -7.60 -16.57
CA PRO A 13 6.08 -8.46 -15.87
C PRO A 13 5.45 -9.01 -14.57
N ALA A 14 4.51 -9.95 -14.68
CA ALA A 14 3.91 -10.63 -13.55
C ALA A 14 4.93 -11.53 -12.83
N LYS A 15 5.09 -11.33 -11.51
CA LYS A 15 6.11 -12.02 -10.72
C LYS A 15 5.51 -12.91 -9.63
N THR A 16 4.69 -12.36 -8.74
CA THR A 16 4.12 -13.07 -7.59
C THR A 16 2.76 -13.66 -7.98
N LYS A 17 2.58 -14.95 -7.67
CA LYS A 17 1.33 -15.67 -7.88
C LYS A 17 1.15 -16.68 -6.77
N HIS A 18 -0.01 -16.67 -6.15
CA HIS A 18 -0.39 -17.65 -5.12
C HIS A 18 -1.91 -17.76 -4.99
N ASN A 19 -2.34 -18.77 -4.27
CA ASN A 19 -3.73 -18.93 -3.89
C ASN A 19 -4.00 -18.17 -2.60
N GLU A 20 -5.15 -17.54 -2.55
CA GLU A 20 -5.66 -16.83 -1.39
C GLU A 20 -6.60 -17.72 -0.55
N VAL A 21 -7.12 -17.15 0.54
CA VAL A 21 -7.93 -17.88 1.54
C VAL A 21 -9.28 -18.34 0.98
N ALA A 22 -9.93 -17.52 0.15
CA ALA A 22 -11.20 -17.90 -0.44
C ALA A 22 -11.04 -19.01 -1.50
N PRO A 23 -12.03 -19.91 -1.64
CA PRO A 23 -11.96 -20.98 -2.63
C PRO A 23 -11.75 -20.46 -4.05
N CYS A 24 -10.76 -21.02 -4.74
CA CYS A 24 -10.38 -20.63 -6.10
C CYS A 24 -10.00 -19.15 -6.29
N GLN A 25 -9.63 -18.47 -5.23
CA GLN A 25 -9.11 -17.11 -5.30
C GLN A 25 -7.60 -17.15 -5.58
N HIS A 26 -7.18 -16.42 -6.61
CA HIS A 26 -5.78 -16.32 -7.01
C HIS A 26 -5.33 -14.85 -6.96
N GLU A 27 -4.13 -14.66 -6.45
CA GLU A 27 -3.46 -13.35 -6.49
C GLU A 27 -2.35 -13.35 -7.54
N LEU A 28 -2.22 -12.22 -8.22
CA LEU A 28 -1.12 -11.93 -9.13
C LEU A 28 -0.64 -10.51 -8.87
N ALA A 29 0.68 -10.35 -8.70
CA ALA A 29 1.31 -9.04 -8.54
C ALA A 29 2.37 -8.86 -9.64
N PRO A 30 2.22 -7.83 -10.51
CA PRO A 30 3.28 -7.43 -11.44
C PRO A 30 4.43 -6.75 -10.69
N ILE A 31 5.59 -6.65 -11.35
CA ILE A 31 6.68 -5.80 -10.88
C ILE A 31 6.21 -4.34 -10.94
N PHE A 32 6.60 -3.54 -9.95
CA PHE A 32 6.24 -2.11 -9.89
C PHE A 32 6.80 -1.32 -11.07
N ASP A 33 6.10 -0.25 -11.41
CA ASP A 33 6.47 0.70 -12.45
C ASP A 33 5.94 2.09 -12.08
N THR A 34 6.13 3.08 -12.96
CA THR A 34 5.46 4.37 -12.83
C THR A 34 3.94 4.20 -12.76
N THR A 35 3.26 5.08 -12.02
CA THR A 35 1.83 4.93 -11.70
C THR A 35 0.95 4.66 -12.92
N ASN A 36 1.14 5.41 -14.02
CA ASN A 36 0.35 5.22 -15.23
C ASN A 36 0.60 3.84 -15.88
N VAL A 37 1.84 3.40 -15.98
CA VAL A 37 2.19 2.09 -16.54
C VAL A 37 1.67 0.96 -15.63
N ALA A 38 1.83 1.09 -14.31
CA ALA A 38 1.32 0.10 -13.36
C ALA A 38 -0.21 -0.05 -13.43
N ILE A 39 -0.95 1.05 -13.60
CA ILE A 39 -2.40 1.03 -13.79
C ILE A 39 -2.77 0.29 -15.08
N ASP A 40 -2.10 0.61 -16.19
CA ASP A 40 -2.33 -0.05 -17.47
C ASP A 40 -2.01 -1.55 -17.41
N HIS A 41 -0.91 -1.93 -16.77
CA HIS A 41 -0.57 -3.34 -16.51
C HIS A 41 -1.65 -4.06 -15.70
N ASN A 42 -2.21 -3.40 -14.69
CA ASN A 42 -3.31 -3.96 -13.92
C ASN A 42 -4.57 -4.17 -14.77
N LEU A 43 -4.96 -3.19 -15.58
CA LEU A 43 -6.10 -3.30 -16.48
C LEU A 43 -5.92 -4.41 -17.53
N LEU A 44 -4.74 -4.50 -18.14
CA LEU A 44 -4.41 -5.59 -19.06
C LEU A 44 -4.48 -6.96 -18.37
N THR A 45 -3.98 -7.06 -17.16
CA THR A 45 -4.06 -8.29 -16.35
C THR A 45 -5.51 -8.70 -16.11
N MET A 46 -6.36 -7.77 -15.70
CA MET A 46 -7.79 -8.02 -15.47
C MET A 46 -8.51 -8.49 -16.74
N GLU A 47 -8.19 -7.87 -17.88
CA GLU A 47 -8.77 -8.24 -19.17
C GLU A 47 -8.31 -9.64 -19.62
N MET A 48 -7.01 -9.94 -19.47
CA MET A 48 -6.47 -11.24 -19.83
C MET A 48 -7.00 -12.38 -18.96
N MET A 49 -7.21 -12.14 -17.67
CA MET A 49 -7.87 -13.12 -16.79
C MET A 49 -9.27 -13.48 -17.29
N LYS A 50 -10.08 -12.48 -17.69
CA LYS A 50 -11.41 -12.70 -18.25
C LYS A 50 -11.38 -13.47 -19.59
N LYS A 51 -10.39 -13.23 -20.42
CA LYS A 51 -10.24 -13.90 -21.73
C LYS A 51 -9.75 -15.35 -21.61
N ILE A 52 -8.90 -15.62 -20.62
CA ILE A 52 -8.27 -16.94 -20.49
C ILE A 52 -9.11 -17.91 -19.68
N ALA A 53 -9.76 -17.47 -18.59
CA ALA A 53 -10.53 -18.34 -17.72
C ALA A 53 -11.56 -19.24 -18.47
N PRO A 54 -12.34 -18.72 -19.45
CA PRO A 54 -13.29 -19.55 -20.19
C PRO A 54 -12.67 -20.69 -20.99
N LYS A 55 -11.42 -20.56 -21.43
CA LYS A 55 -10.70 -21.63 -22.15
C LYS A 55 -10.52 -22.88 -21.29
N TYR A 56 -10.56 -22.73 -19.98
CA TYR A 56 -10.43 -23.78 -18.98
C TYR A 56 -11.76 -24.15 -18.30
N GLY A 57 -12.88 -23.70 -18.84
CA GLY A 57 -14.20 -23.94 -18.25
C GLY A 57 -14.41 -23.17 -16.94
N LEU A 58 -13.67 -22.07 -16.70
CA LEU A 58 -13.74 -21.25 -15.51
C LEU A 58 -14.37 -19.88 -15.84
N VAL A 59 -14.90 -19.23 -14.82
CA VAL A 59 -15.36 -17.83 -14.89
C VAL A 59 -14.46 -16.98 -14.01
N CYS A 60 -13.92 -15.89 -14.55
CA CYS A 60 -13.15 -14.94 -13.78
C CYS A 60 -14.11 -13.95 -13.10
N LEU A 61 -14.22 -14.03 -11.79
CA LEU A 61 -15.03 -13.14 -10.97
C LEU A 61 -14.14 -12.00 -10.42
N GLN A 62 -14.21 -10.84 -11.07
CA GLN A 62 -13.59 -9.60 -10.56
C GLN A 62 -14.66 -8.86 -9.75
N HIS A 63 -14.90 -9.34 -8.54
CA HIS A 63 -15.89 -8.80 -7.63
C HIS A 63 -15.36 -8.88 -6.20
N GLU A 64 -15.54 -7.83 -5.43
CA GLU A 64 -14.94 -7.69 -4.10
C GLU A 64 -15.48 -8.70 -3.09
N LYS A 65 -16.73 -9.10 -3.22
CA LYS A 65 -17.40 -10.07 -2.33
C LYS A 65 -18.28 -11.00 -3.16
N PRO A 66 -17.72 -11.95 -3.93
CA PRO A 66 -18.51 -12.80 -4.83
C PRO A 66 -19.37 -13.81 -4.10
N PHE A 67 -19.00 -14.19 -2.86
CA PHE A 67 -19.72 -15.18 -2.07
C PHE A 67 -19.86 -14.72 -0.62
N GLU A 68 -21.03 -15.00 -0.04
CA GLU A 68 -21.30 -14.75 1.36
C GLU A 68 -20.52 -15.72 2.26
N GLY A 69 -20.10 -15.27 3.45
CA GLY A 69 -19.43 -16.10 4.46
C GLY A 69 -17.96 -16.44 4.20
N VAL A 70 -17.39 -16.03 3.06
CA VAL A 70 -15.97 -16.25 2.75
C VAL A 70 -15.24 -14.93 2.51
N ASN A 71 -13.91 -14.97 2.46
CA ASN A 71 -13.09 -13.79 2.20
C ASN A 71 -13.46 -13.12 0.88
N GLY A 72 -13.41 -11.80 0.87
CA GLY A 72 -13.51 -11.02 -0.34
C GLY A 72 -12.16 -10.88 -1.05
N SER A 73 -12.12 -10.05 -2.09
CA SER A 73 -10.91 -9.74 -2.83
C SER A 73 -10.71 -8.25 -3.00
N GLY A 74 -9.47 -7.80 -2.89
CA GLY A 74 -9.08 -6.42 -3.05
C GLY A 74 -7.79 -6.29 -3.85
N LYS A 75 -7.35 -5.06 -4.02
CA LYS A 75 -6.03 -4.71 -4.53
C LYS A 75 -5.24 -4.00 -3.46
N HIS A 76 -4.03 -4.46 -3.19
CA HIS A 76 -3.10 -3.72 -2.36
C HIS A 76 -2.27 -2.82 -3.27
N ASN A 77 -2.57 -1.53 -3.23
CA ASN A 77 -1.87 -0.52 -4.03
C ASN A 77 -0.60 -0.09 -3.30
N ASN A 78 0.54 -0.63 -3.71
CA ASN A 78 1.85 -0.21 -3.21
C ASN A 78 2.24 1.09 -3.92
N TRP A 79 2.43 2.14 -3.13
CA TRP A 79 2.66 3.49 -3.62
C TRP A 79 3.89 4.12 -2.94
N SER A 80 4.75 4.77 -3.74
CA SER A 80 5.91 5.50 -3.25
C SER A 80 6.16 6.76 -4.08
N LEU A 81 7.06 7.61 -3.59
CA LEU A 81 7.56 8.78 -4.30
C LEU A 81 9.04 8.57 -4.61
N SER A 82 9.44 8.81 -5.86
CA SER A 82 10.84 8.69 -6.27
C SER A 82 11.22 9.74 -7.30
N THR A 83 12.50 10.06 -7.32
CA THR A 83 13.16 10.70 -8.46
C THR A 83 13.65 9.63 -9.44
N THR A 84 14.43 10.02 -10.44
CA THR A 84 15.14 9.06 -11.31
C THR A 84 16.29 8.34 -10.59
N GLU A 85 16.71 8.83 -9.43
CA GLU A 85 17.91 8.39 -8.73
C GLU A 85 17.61 7.68 -7.40
N GLU A 86 16.55 8.11 -6.70
CA GLU A 86 16.26 7.63 -5.34
C GLU A 86 14.78 7.56 -5.00
N ASN A 87 14.45 6.71 -4.02
CA ASN A 87 13.14 6.66 -3.39
C ASN A 87 13.08 7.66 -2.22
N LEU A 88 12.21 8.66 -2.32
CA LEU A 88 12.05 9.72 -1.32
C LEU A 88 11.36 9.25 -0.02
N LEU A 89 10.79 8.05 -0.03
CA LEU A 89 10.21 7.38 1.14
C LEU A 89 11.13 6.29 1.70
N ASP A 90 12.40 6.29 1.37
CA ASP A 90 13.39 5.43 2.02
C ASP A 90 13.90 6.10 3.30
N PRO A 91 13.63 5.53 4.49
CA PRO A 91 14.06 6.11 5.76
C PRO A 91 15.58 6.03 5.97
N GLY A 92 16.28 5.13 5.26
CA GLY A 92 17.68 4.81 5.51
C GLY A 92 17.89 4.11 6.85
N ASP A 93 19.13 4.07 7.31
CA ASP A 93 19.50 3.41 8.58
C ASP A 93 19.16 4.26 9.82
N THR A 94 19.03 5.57 9.67
CA THR A 94 18.76 6.54 10.75
C THR A 94 17.61 7.47 10.36
N PRO A 95 16.34 7.02 10.46
CA PRO A 95 15.17 7.80 10.02
C PRO A 95 15.09 9.20 10.64
N MET A 96 15.45 9.36 11.92
CA MET A 96 15.41 10.64 12.63
C MET A 96 16.38 11.69 12.04
N GLU A 97 17.46 11.27 11.40
CA GLU A 97 18.47 12.15 10.79
C GLU A 97 18.18 12.43 9.31
N ASN A 98 17.29 11.66 8.69
CA ASN A 98 16.93 11.80 7.28
C ASN A 98 15.82 12.85 7.09
N LEU A 99 16.22 14.12 7.07
CA LEU A 99 15.28 15.25 6.95
C LEU A 99 14.46 15.20 5.66
N GLN A 100 15.06 14.76 4.54
CA GLN A 100 14.35 14.61 3.29
C GLN A 100 13.20 13.60 3.44
N PHE A 101 13.49 12.41 3.94
CA PHE A 101 12.47 11.39 4.21
C PHE A 101 11.37 11.92 5.13
N LEU A 102 11.73 12.58 6.24
CA LEU A 102 10.76 13.11 7.21
C LEU A 102 9.83 14.16 6.61
N VAL A 103 10.33 15.02 5.73
CA VAL A 103 9.49 16.02 5.02
C VAL A 103 8.48 15.33 4.10
N PHE A 104 8.91 14.34 3.31
CA PHE A 104 8.01 13.61 2.42
C PHE A 104 7.03 12.75 3.21
N LEU A 105 7.46 12.08 4.28
CA LEU A 105 6.59 11.33 5.19
C LEU A 105 5.51 12.23 5.78
N ALA A 106 5.88 13.38 6.33
CA ALA A 106 4.95 14.33 6.90
C ALA A 106 3.94 14.88 5.87
N ALA A 107 4.39 15.12 4.63
CA ALA A 107 3.50 15.54 3.54
C ALA A 107 2.47 14.46 3.20
N VAL A 108 2.88 13.19 3.16
CA VAL A 108 1.96 12.07 2.90
C VAL A 108 0.96 11.90 4.05
N ILE A 109 1.43 11.90 5.30
CA ILE A 109 0.56 11.78 6.48
C ILE A 109 -0.50 12.89 6.46
N LYS A 110 -0.07 14.14 6.28
CA LYS A 110 -0.97 15.28 6.24
C LYS A 110 -1.96 15.20 5.08
N ALA A 111 -1.50 14.81 3.89
CA ALA A 111 -2.37 14.67 2.72
C ALA A 111 -3.45 13.60 2.92
N VAL A 112 -3.09 12.46 3.51
CA VAL A 112 -4.04 11.37 3.77
C VAL A 112 -5.03 11.75 4.86
N ASP A 113 -4.62 12.48 5.89
CA ASP A 113 -5.50 12.98 6.96
C ASP A 113 -6.47 14.05 6.41
N GLU A 114 -5.96 15.07 5.72
CA GLU A 114 -6.78 16.20 5.23
C GLU A 114 -7.77 15.77 4.12
N TYR A 115 -7.39 14.78 3.30
CA TYR A 115 -8.21 14.30 2.16
C TYR A 115 -8.70 12.85 2.33
N ALA A 116 -8.83 12.39 3.57
CA ALA A 116 -9.31 11.05 3.89
C ALA A 116 -10.67 10.73 3.27
N ASP A 117 -11.58 11.70 3.24
CA ASP A 117 -12.92 11.57 2.65
C ASP A 117 -12.87 11.37 1.12
N LEU A 118 -11.98 12.08 0.43
CA LEU A 118 -11.77 11.90 -1.02
C LEU A 118 -11.14 10.54 -1.31
N LEU A 119 -10.13 10.14 -0.54
CA LEU A 119 -9.52 8.81 -0.67
C LEU A 119 -10.56 7.71 -0.41
N ARG A 120 -11.41 7.86 0.61
CA ARG A 120 -12.48 6.92 0.87
C ARG A 120 -13.50 6.88 -0.26
N THR A 121 -13.83 8.02 -0.83
CA THR A 121 -14.76 8.11 -1.97
C THR A 121 -14.21 7.40 -3.20
N SER A 122 -12.92 7.48 -3.47
CA SER A 122 -12.28 6.83 -4.62
C SER A 122 -12.41 5.30 -4.63
N VAL A 123 -12.69 4.70 -3.48
CA VAL A 123 -12.81 3.24 -3.32
C VAL A 123 -14.24 2.82 -2.90
N ALA A 124 -15.19 3.74 -2.91
CA ALA A 124 -16.57 3.51 -2.51
C ALA A 124 -17.38 2.90 -3.66
N THR A 125 -17.57 1.59 -3.59
CA THR A 125 -18.50 0.85 -4.44
C THR A 125 -19.34 -0.10 -3.58
N PRO A 126 -20.57 -0.46 -3.98
CA PRO A 126 -21.38 -1.38 -3.20
C PRO A 126 -20.66 -2.71 -2.88
N GLY A 127 -19.97 -3.30 -3.86
CA GLY A 127 -19.20 -4.53 -3.65
C GLY A 127 -18.05 -4.35 -2.65
N ASN A 128 -17.33 -3.24 -2.75
CA ASN A 128 -16.21 -2.97 -1.85
C ASN A 128 -16.67 -2.61 -0.43
N ASP A 129 -17.80 -1.93 -0.28
CA ASP A 129 -18.38 -1.62 1.02
C ASP A 129 -18.85 -2.90 1.77
N HIS A 130 -19.27 -3.92 1.04
CA HIS A 130 -19.51 -5.25 1.63
C HIS A 130 -18.23 -5.99 2.03
N ARG A 131 -17.11 -5.71 1.36
CA ARG A 131 -15.81 -6.32 1.67
C ARG A 131 -15.13 -5.66 2.87
N LEU A 132 -15.10 -4.32 2.92
CA LEU A 132 -14.36 -3.56 3.93
C LEU A 132 -14.87 -3.83 5.35
N GLY A 133 -13.93 -4.03 6.28
CA GLY A 133 -14.21 -4.34 7.67
C GLY A 133 -14.62 -5.80 7.93
N ALA A 134 -14.63 -6.65 6.92
CA ALA A 134 -14.95 -8.07 7.04
C ALA A 134 -13.74 -8.95 6.71
N ASN A 135 -13.57 -10.05 7.46
CA ASN A 135 -12.48 -11.01 7.29
C ASN A 135 -11.09 -10.31 7.32
N GLU A 136 -10.29 -10.47 6.27
CA GLU A 136 -8.95 -9.87 6.16
C GLU A 136 -8.94 -8.47 5.54
N ALA A 137 -10.09 -7.93 5.16
CA ALA A 137 -10.16 -6.59 4.60
C ALA A 137 -9.91 -5.52 5.68
N PRO A 138 -9.28 -4.38 5.32
CA PRO A 138 -9.08 -3.28 6.25
C PRO A 138 -10.41 -2.63 6.62
N PRO A 139 -10.45 -1.86 7.73
CA PRO A 139 -11.60 -1.04 8.09
C PRO A 139 -12.03 -0.08 6.98
N ALA A 140 -13.31 0.28 6.96
CA ALA A 140 -13.87 1.22 5.98
C ALA A 140 -13.51 2.70 6.24
N ILE A 141 -12.78 2.98 7.31
CA ILE A 141 -12.33 4.32 7.72
C ILE A 141 -10.85 4.45 7.42
N ILE A 142 -10.44 5.54 6.77
CA ILE A 142 -9.02 5.82 6.50
C ILE A 142 -8.29 6.06 7.82
N SER A 143 -7.20 5.33 8.00
CA SER A 143 -6.21 5.54 9.06
C SER A 143 -4.82 5.19 8.52
N ILE A 144 -3.78 5.73 9.15
CA ILE A 144 -2.39 5.53 8.76
C ILE A 144 -1.69 4.70 9.82
N PHE A 145 -0.87 3.77 9.37
CA PHE A 145 0.07 3.04 10.21
C PHE A 145 1.49 3.27 9.68
N VAL A 146 2.39 3.69 10.55
CA VAL A 146 3.79 3.95 10.19
C VAL A 146 4.79 3.00 10.85
N GLY A 147 4.34 2.24 11.83
CA GLY A 147 5.16 1.34 12.64
C GLY A 147 5.75 2.00 13.89
N GLU A 148 6.08 1.17 14.87
CA GLU A 148 6.51 1.62 16.22
C GLU A 148 7.74 2.55 16.17
N GLU A 149 8.68 2.32 15.26
CA GLU A 149 9.90 3.12 15.14
C GLU A 149 9.62 4.53 14.62
N LEU A 150 8.87 4.64 13.51
CA LEU A 150 8.52 5.94 12.93
C LEU A 150 7.52 6.70 13.80
N GLU A 151 6.63 6.01 14.51
CA GLU A 151 5.76 6.63 15.51
C GLU A 151 6.60 7.29 16.61
N ALA A 152 7.60 6.59 17.16
CA ALA A 152 8.50 7.16 18.15
C ALA A 152 9.32 8.35 17.61
N VAL A 153 9.74 8.33 16.35
CA VAL A 153 10.40 9.46 15.68
C VAL A 153 9.46 10.66 15.58
N ILE A 154 8.23 10.45 15.11
CA ILE A 154 7.21 11.50 14.98
C ILE A 154 6.89 12.10 16.34
N ASP A 155 6.71 11.29 17.37
CA ASP A 155 6.42 11.73 18.74
C ASP A 155 7.57 12.56 19.32
N ALA A 156 8.82 12.13 19.08
CA ALA A 156 10.00 12.88 19.51
C ALA A 156 10.06 14.27 18.86
N ILE A 157 9.78 14.35 17.55
CA ILE A 157 9.73 15.63 16.82
C ILE A 157 8.56 16.51 17.33
N ALA A 158 7.38 15.93 17.50
CA ALA A 158 6.19 16.67 17.90
C ALA A 158 6.29 17.23 19.33
N SER A 159 7.00 16.53 20.22
CA SER A 159 7.20 16.91 21.62
C SER A 159 8.51 17.66 21.89
N ASP A 160 9.32 17.94 20.86
CA ASP A 160 10.67 18.51 20.97
C ASP A 160 11.54 17.77 22.02
N SER A 161 11.44 16.45 22.01
CA SER A 161 12.14 15.58 22.95
C SER A 161 13.26 14.77 22.27
N PRO A 162 14.30 14.36 23.02
CA PRO A 162 15.34 13.51 22.46
C PRO A 162 14.78 12.17 21.97
N TYR A 163 15.11 11.77 20.74
CA TYR A 163 14.82 10.45 20.25
C TYR A 163 15.73 9.40 20.91
N ALA A 164 15.14 8.44 21.63
CA ALA A 164 15.90 7.44 22.38
C ALA A 164 16.50 6.30 21.52
N GLY A 165 16.36 6.39 20.20
CA GLY A 165 16.75 5.34 19.25
C GLY A 165 15.69 4.25 19.08
N PRO A 166 15.86 3.38 18.08
CA PRO A 166 14.90 2.31 17.84
C PRO A 166 14.80 1.38 19.03
N VAL A 167 13.59 1.11 19.49
CA VAL A 167 13.33 0.08 20.49
C VAL A 167 13.56 -1.27 19.80
N LYS A 168 14.82 -1.75 19.82
CA LYS A 168 15.17 -3.09 19.34
C LYS A 168 14.56 -4.11 20.30
N MET A 169 13.29 -4.38 20.17
CA MET A 169 12.68 -5.55 20.79
C MET A 169 13.23 -6.79 20.11
N LYS A 170 14.26 -7.37 20.70
CA LYS A 170 14.64 -8.76 20.37
C LYS A 170 13.57 -9.67 20.96
N MET A 171 12.92 -10.43 20.11
CA MET A 171 12.03 -11.47 20.57
C MET A 171 12.89 -12.56 21.21
N ASP A 172 12.88 -12.62 22.54
CA ASP A 172 13.51 -13.71 23.30
C ASP A 172 12.49 -14.85 23.39
N LEU A 173 12.70 -15.89 22.64
CA LEU A 173 11.82 -17.05 22.61
C LEU A 173 12.06 -17.98 23.82
N GLY A 174 12.91 -17.58 24.77
CA GLY A 174 13.19 -18.36 25.96
C GLY A 174 13.94 -19.68 25.71
N VAL A 175 14.55 -19.83 24.54
CA VAL A 175 15.29 -21.02 24.13
C VAL A 175 16.69 -20.61 23.67
N ASP A 176 17.70 -20.97 24.41
CA ASP A 176 19.10 -20.57 24.20
C ASP A 176 19.72 -21.04 22.87
N VAL A 177 19.09 -21.98 22.18
CA VAL A 177 19.58 -22.57 20.94
C VAL A 177 19.05 -21.88 19.68
N LEU A 178 18.07 -20.94 19.77
CA LEU A 178 17.54 -20.25 18.62
C LEU A 178 18.15 -18.84 18.49
N PRO A 179 18.51 -18.40 17.27
CA PRO A 179 18.97 -17.04 17.06
C PRO A 179 17.87 -16.03 17.45
N LYS A 180 18.28 -14.93 18.10
CA LYS A 180 17.35 -13.83 18.43
C LYS A 180 16.96 -13.13 17.14
N PHE A 181 15.68 -13.19 16.80
CA PHE A 181 15.12 -12.48 15.65
C PHE A 181 14.72 -11.06 16.06
N SER A 182 14.92 -10.10 15.17
CA SER A 182 14.28 -8.79 15.31
C SER A 182 12.78 -8.94 15.14
N LYS A 183 11.99 -8.30 16.02
CA LYS A 183 10.54 -8.22 15.83
C LYS A 183 10.29 -7.46 14.52
N ASP A 184 9.49 -8.06 13.65
CA ASP A 184 9.02 -7.39 12.45
C ASP A 184 8.06 -6.26 12.87
N THR A 185 8.43 -5.02 12.59
CA THR A 185 7.65 -3.83 12.93
C THR A 185 6.67 -3.43 11.84
N THR A 186 6.61 -4.19 10.72
CA THR A 186 5.66 -3.94 9.65
C THR A 186 4.26 -4.41 10.03
N ASP A 187 3.23 -3.62 9.66
CA ASP A 187 1.83 -4.03 9.85
C ASP A 187 1.43 -5.10 8.84
N ARG A 188 1.65 -6.36 9.19
CA ARG A 188 1.23 -7.51 8.38
C ARG A 188 -0.21 -7.95 8.66
N ASN A 189 -0.83 -7.42 9.72
CA ASN A 189 -2.18 -7.84 10.14
C ASN A 189 -3.29 -7.19 9.32
N ARG A 190 -2.95 -6.34 8.34
CA ARG A 190 -3.91 -5.66 7.44
C ARG A 190 -4.99 -4.87 8.18
N THR A 191 -4.69 -4.41 9.38
CA THR A 191 -5.61 -3.65 10.23
C THR A 191 -5.69 -2.18 9.84
N SER A 192 -4.64 -1.63 9.20
CA SER A 192 -4.64 -0.26 8.69
C SER A 192 -4.89 -0.24 7.19
N PRO A 193 -5.80 0.59 6.70
CA PRO A 193 -6.05 0.75 5.27
C PRO A 193 -4.92 1.46 4.52
N PHE A 194 -4.07 2.20 5.20
CA PHE A 194 -2.92 2.89 4.61
C PHE A 194 -1.70 2.70 5.51
N ALA A 195 -0.83 1.77 5.15
CA ALA A 195 0.28 1.33 5.97
C ALA A 195 1.64 1.57 5.32
N PHE A 196 2.60 2.10 6.10
CA PHE A 196 3.99 2.20 5.69
C PHE A 196 4.69 0.84 5.80
N THR A 197 5.33 0.39 4.74
CA THR A 197 5.93 -0.95 4.65
C THR A 197 7.42 -0.88 4.27
N GLY A 198 8.17 -0.08 5.00
CA GLY A 198 9.62 0.03 4.90
C GLY A 198 10.12 1.16 4.02
N ASN A 199 9.64 1.31 2.79
CA ASN A 199 10.03 2.38 1.86
C ASN A 199 8.89 2.81 0.92
N LYS A 200 7.66 2.47 1.27
CA LYS A 200 6.44 2.76 0.52
C LYS A 200 5.23 2.65 1.42
N PHE A 201 4.12 3.18 0.97
CA PHE A 201 2.81 2.93 1.57
C PHE A 201 2.06 1.87 0.79
N GLU A 202 1.26 1.10 1.49
CA GLU A 202 0.32 0.15 0.93
C GLU A 202 -1.09 0.62 1.21
N PHE A 203 -1.82 1.04 0.17
CA PHE A 203 -3.23 1.38 0.25
C PHE A 203 -4.07 0.14 -0.03
N ARG A 204 -4.69 -0.40 1.01
CA ARG A 204 -5.34 -1.73 1.03
C ARG A 204 -6.84 -1.71 0.77
N MET A 205 -7.42 -0.52 0.63
CA MET A 205 -8.88 -0.39 0.47
C MET A 205 -9.39 -0.64 -0.94
N PRO A 206 -8.66 -0.44 -2.05
CA PRO A 206 -9.21 -0.63 -3.38
C PRO A 206 -9.79 -2.03 -3.58
N GLY A 207 -10.96 -2.09 -4.20
CA GLY A 207 -11.63 -3.34 -4.52
C GLY A 207 -11.05 -4.03 -5.75
N SER A 208 -11.23 -5.35 -5.85
CA SER A 208 -10.68 -6.15 -6.95
C SER A 208 -11.23 -5.77 -8.33
N ALA A 209 -12.45 -5.25 -8.41
CA ALA A 209 -13.06 -4.78 -9.65
C ALA A 209 -12.66 -3.36 -10.06
N GLN A 210 -12.07 -2.59 -9.14
CA GLN A 210 -11.82 -1.16 -9.35
C GLN A 210 -10.60 -0.89 -10.22
N ASN A 211 -10.65 0.24 -10.92
CA ASN A 211 -9.48 0.85 -11.54
C ASN A 211 -8.71 1.64 -10.47
N LEU A 212 -7.39 1.46 -10.40
CA LEU A 212 -6.54 2.16 -9.44
C LEU A 212 -6.32 3.64 -9.80
N SER A 213 -6.68 4.08 -11.02
CA SER A 213 -6.48 5.46 -11.46
C SER A 213 -7.16 6.48 -10.55
N ASP A 214 -8.33 6.16 -10.00
CA ASP A 214 -9.10 7.09 -9.17
C ASP A 214 -8.39 7.36 -7.85
N CYS A 215 -7.98 6.31 -7.12
CA CYS A 215 -7.29 6.47 -5.85
C CYS A 215 -5.89 7.08 -6.04
N ASP A 216 -5.16 6.69 -7.08
CA ASP A 216 -3.83 7.23 -7.35
C ASP A 216 -3.87 8.71 -7.78
N THR A 217 -4.87 9.10 -8.54
CA THR A 217 -5.08 10.51 -8.92
C THR A 217 -5.33 11.38 -7.68
N ILE A 218 -6.19 10.92 -6.77
CA ILE A 218 -6.48 11.64 -5.53
C ILE A 218 -5.25 11.69 -4.65
N LEU A 219 -4.59 10.56 -4.40
CA LEU A 219 -3.41 10.48 -3.56
C LEU A 219 -2.28 11.37 -4.08
N ASN A 220 -1.94 11.26 -5.36
CA ASN A 220 -0.89 12.08 -5.97
C ASN A 220 -1.22 13.57 -5.92
N THR A 221 -2.48 13.94 -6.15
CA THR A 221 -2.91 15.35 -6.13
C THR A 221 -2.88 15.91 -4.70
N ALA A 222 -3.34 15.16 -3.72
CA ALA A 222 -3.32 15.54 -2.32
C ALA A 222 -1.88 15.77 -1.82
N VAL A 223 -0.99 14.82 -2.07
CA VAL A 223 0.42 14.93 -1.69
C VAL A 223 1.11 16.09 -2.42
N ALA A 224 0.87 16.27 -3.72
CA ALA A 224 1.40 17.39 -4.47
C ALA A 224 0.94 18.75 -3.93
N LYS A 225 -0.30 18.85 -3.44
CA LYS A 225 -0.82 20.07 -2.81
C LYS A 225 -0.07 20.38 -1.52
N GLU A 226 0.17 19.38 -0.68
CA GLU A 226 0.90 19.57 0.58
C GLU A 226 2.37 19.99 0.34
N LEU A 227 3.06 19.31 -0.57
CA LEU A 227 4.42 19.66 -0.97
C LEU A 227 4.51 21.08 -1.55
N LYS A 228 3.53 21.49 -2.34
CA LYS A 228 3.44 22.88 -2.83
C LYS A 228 3.22 23.88 -1.70
N GLY A 229 2.51 23.48 -0.65
CA GLY A 229 2.36 24.28 0.58
C GLY A 229 3.69 24.50 1.28
N TYR A 230 4.49 23.45 1.41
CA TYR A 230 5.83 23.51 2.03
C TYR A 230 6.79 24.40 1.23
N ALA A 231 6.89 24.22 -0.08
CA ALA A 231 7.73 25.06 -0.95
C ALA A 231 7.40 26.55 -0.81
N ARG A 232 6.10 26.91 -0.80
CA ARG A 232 5.67 28.31 -0.63
C ARG A 232 5.94 28.88 0.76
N SER A 233 5.99 28.03 1.79
CA SER A 233 6.32 28.51 3.15
C SER A 233 7.79 28.90 3.25
N GLU A 234 8.69 28.21 2.57
CA GLU A 234 10.10 28.54 2.50
C GLU A 234 10.35 29.83 1.68
N GLU A 235 9.68 30.01 0.53
CA GLU A 235 9.77 31.26 -0.26
C GLU A 235 9.39 32.51 0.54
N ARG A 236 8.53 32.39 1.55
CA ARG A 236 8.10 33.52 2.39
C ARG A 236 9.07 33.83 3.55
N ARG A 237 10.03 32.95 3.82
CA ARG A 237 11.04 33.12 4.87
C ARG A 237 12.33 33.76 4.38
N VAL A 238 12.53 33.82 3.07
CA VAL A 238 13.62 34.51 2.37
C VAL A 238 13.18 35.94 2.02
#